data_592e1fc79b3f9562abf8981d701dc44e
#
_entry.id   592e1fc79b3f9562abf8981d701dc44e
#
_cell.length_a   1.000
_cell.length_b   1.000
_cell.length_c   1.000
_cell.angle_alpha   90.00
_cell.angle_beta   90.00
_cell.angle_gamma   90.00
#
_symmetry.space_group_name_H-M   'P 1'
#
loop_
_entity.id
_entity.type
_entity.pdbx_description
1 polymer ?
#
loop_
_entity_poly.entity_id
_entity_poly.type
_entity_poly.pdbx_seq_one_letter_code
_entity_poly.pdbx_strand_id
1 'polypeptide(L)'
;RDGIIAFTGSLKAASKKFPDATRHNLQGQTLVPGFIDSHGHMYLTGFLLSMANVLPEPDGTATDYDALVNITKEWMASDTGKAFIKTFGWVLANGYDHTTLREGDHPTSDVLDRITTDYPVLMLHQSGHVAALNSKGLETVGFTKDTPDPAGGVLRRRADGMPNGVIEESAVTQVGNPILSRVNAE
;
A
#
# COMPACT_ATOMS: atom_id res chain seq x y z
N ARG A 1 26.84 19.03 -25.08
CA ARG A 1 27.88 19.91 -24.61
C ARG A 1 27.41 20.52 -23.29
N ASP A 2 28.21 20.42 -22.24
CA ASP A 2 27.88 20.98 -20.94
C ASP A 2 26.52 20.47 -20.37
N GLY A 3 26.20 19.20 -20.60
CA GLY A 3 24.93 18.57 -20.18
C GLY A 3 23.72 18.94 -21.07
N ILE A 4 23.91 19.71 -22.13
CA ILE A 4 22.83 20.18 -23.01
C ILE A 4 22.91 19.51 -24.37
N ILE A 5 21.74 19.10 -24.92
CA ILE A 5 21.61 18.62 -26.28
C ILE A 5 21.85 19.81 -27.24
N ALA A 6 22.98 19.82 -27.94
CA ALA A 6 23.36 20.93 -28.82
C ALA A 6 22.71 20.87 -30.20
N PHE A 7 22.21 19.69 -30.63
CA PHE A 7 21.59 19.50 -31.94
C PHE A 7 20.81 18.20 -31.98
N THR A 8 19.68 18.21 -32.66
CA THR A 8 18.92 17.03 -33.08
C THR A 8 18.68 17.09 -34.58
N GLY A 9 18.77 15.94 -35.27
CA GLY A 9 18.57 15.88 -36.73
C GLY A 9 19.26 14.68 -37.37
N SER A 10 19.38 14.71 -38.71
CA SER A 10 19.99 13.59 -39.42
C SER A 10 21.51 13.51 -39.17
N LEU A 11 22.05 12.28 -39.22
CA LEU A 11 23.49 12.04 -39.09
C LEU A 11 24.31 12.90 -40.09
N LYS A 12 23.80 13.07 -41.33
CA LYS A 12 24.44 13.91 -42.34
C LYS A 12 24.54 15.37 -41.92
N ALA A 13 23.47 15.92 -41.35
CA ALA A 13 23.45 17.29 -40.86
C ALA A 13 24.31 17.48 -39.60
N ALA A 14 24.27 16.53 -38.67
CA ALA A 14 25.13 16.52 -37.48
C ALA A 14 26.62 16.48 -37.87
N SER A 15 27.03 15.60 -38.77
CA SER A 15 28.41 15.47 -39.23
C SER A 15 28.92 16.71 -39.95
N LYS A 16 28.06 17.46 -40.67
CA LYS A 16 28.41 18.74 -41.29
C LYS A 16 28.62 19.84 -40.27
N LYS A 17 27.79 19.87 -39.24
CA LYS A 17 27.81 20.90 -38.17
C LYS A 17 28.92 20.68 -37.15
N PHE A 18 29.24 19.41 -36.87
CA PHE A 18 30.22 18.99 -35.86
C PHE A 18 31.15 17.93 -36.45
N PRO A 19 32.09 18.32 -37.37
CA PRO A 19 32.93 17.36 -38.08
C PRO A 19 33.87 16.56 -37.15
N ASP A 20 34.28 17.17 -36.04
CA ASP A 20 35.24 16.58 -35.10
C ASP A 20 34.55 15.82 -33.92
N ALA A 21 33.22 15.70 -33.93
CA ALA A 21 32.51 15.02 -32.88
C ALA A 21 32.74 13.50 -32.92
N THR A 22 33.00 12.91 -31.78
CA THR A 22 33.09 11.45 -31.63
C THR A 22 31.72 10.80 -31.94
N ARG A 23 31.74 9.76 -32.78
CA ARG A 23 30.53 9.04 -33.18
C ARG A 23 30.41 7.75 -32.41
N HIS A 24 29.24 7.54 -31.84
CA HIS A 24 28.87 6.30 -31.17
C HIS A 24 27.78 5.59 -31.98
N ASN A 25 28.06 4.40 -32.47
CA ASN A 25 27.05 3.59 -33.17
C ASN A 25 26.24 2.82 -32.13
N LEU A 26 24.95 3.08 -32.04
CA LEU A 26 24.04 2.45 -31.10
C LEU A 26 23.48 1.10 -31.63
N GLN A 27 23.91 0.64 -32.82
CA GLN A 27 23.53 -0.67 -33.39
C GLN A 27 22.00 -0.89 -33.45
N GLY A 28 21.25 0.14 -33.82
CA GLY A 28 19.79 0.10 -33.89
C GLY A 28 19.06 0.40 -32.55
N GLN A 29 19.80 0.62 -31.46
CA GLN A 29 19.21 1.03 -30.20
C GLN A 29 18.85 2.52 -30.21
N THR A 30 17.86 2.88 -29.38
CA THR A 30 17.45 4.27 -29.17
C THR A 30 18.05 4.81 -27.87
N LEU A 31 18.66 5.98 -27.94
CA LEU A 31 19.10 6.74 -26.76
C LEU A 31 18.02 7.75 -26.40
N VAL A 32 17.57 7.69 -25.17
CA VAL A 32 16.62 8.64 -24.59
C VAL A 32 17.19 9.25 -23.31
N PRO A 33 16.78 10.45 -22.90
CA PRO A 33 17.08 10.95 -21.55
C PRO A 33 16.62 9.96 -20.48
N GLY A 34 17.28 9.95 -19.33
CA GLY A 34 16.81 9.21 -18.18
C GLY A 34 15.40 9.64 -17.79
N PHE A 35 14.56 8.67 -17.38
CA PHE A 35 13.21 8.98 -16.92
C PHE A 35 13.25 9.72 -15.58
N ILE A 36 12.34 10.68 -15.44
CA ILE A 36 12.08 11.39 -14.19
C ILE A 36 10.70 10.95 -13.74
N ASP A 37 10.66 10.24 -12.60
CA ASP A 37 9.40 9.94 -11.93
C ASP A 37 8.89 11.22 -11.24
N SER A 38 7.81 11.79 -11.78
CA SER A 38 7.21 13.03 -11.27
C SER A 38 6.28 12.81 -10.10
N HIS A 39 5.92 11.56 -9.78
CA HIS A 39 5.02 11.20 -8.68
C HIS A 39 5.33 9.78 -8.20
N GLY A 40 6.21 9.64 -7.23
CA GLY A 40 6.59 8.35 -6.65
C GLY A 40 6.38 8.30 -5.14
N HIS A 41 5.99 7.13 -4.63
CA HIS A 41 5.80 6.84 -3.21
C HIS A 41 6.84 5.83 -2.70
N MET A 42 8.11 6.00 -3.03
CA MET A 42 9.16 5.01 -2.76
C MET A 42 9.20 4.55 -1.30
N TYR A 43 9.14 5.51 -0.35
CA TYR A 43 9.13 5.21 1.07
C TYR A 43 7.88 4.41 1.49
N LEU A 44 6.69 4.88 1.09
CA LEU A 44 5.43 4.19 1.38
C LEU A 44 5.41 2.80 0.75
N THR A 45 5.85 2.65 -0.49
CA THR A 45 5.94 1.35 -1.17
C THR A 45 6.85 0.38 -0.40
N GLY A 46 8.01 0.84 0.05
CA GLY A 46 8.92 0.02 0.88
C GLY A 46 8.26 -0.46 2.17
N PHE A 47 7.49 0.40 2.82
CA PHE A 47 6.73 0.05 4.01
C PHE A 47 5.61 -0.96 3.70
N LEU A 48 4.82 -0.73 2.65
CA LEU A 48 3.74 -1.63 2.21
C LEU A 48 4.26 -3.04 1.85
N LEU A 49 5.45 -3.14 1.25
CA LEU A 49 6.08 -4.42 0.93
C LEU A 49 6.51 -5.22 2.17
N SER A 50 6.59 -4.59 3.34
CA SER A 50 6.89 -5.26 4.61
C SER A 50 5.65 -5.85 5.28
N MET A 51 4.45 -5.53 4.82
CA MET A 51 3.17 -6.02 5.32
C MET A 51 2.81 -7.38 4.72
N ALA A 52 1.76 -8.03 5.23
CA ALA A 52 1.14 -9.17 4.57
C ALA A 52 0.60 -8.76 3.20
N ASN A 53 1.04 -9.42 2.12
CA ASN A 53 0.59 -9.13 0.77
C ASN A 53 -0.75 -9.83 0.50
N VAL A 54 -1.84 -9.08 0.55
CA VAL A 54 -3.21 -9.55 0.27
C VAL A 54 -3.77 -8.99 -1.04
N LEU A 55 -2.88 -8.68 -2.01
CA LEU A 55 -3.26 -8.31 -3.36
C LEU A 55 -3.95 -9.46 -4.10
N PRO A 56 -4.84 -9.17 -5.06
CA PRO A 56 -5.31 -10.17 -6.01
C PRO A 56 -4.24 -10.50 -7.06
N GLU A 57 -4.52 -11.48 -7.92
CA GLU A 57 -3.68 -11.75 -9.09
C GLU A 57 -3.58 -10.49 -10.01
N PRO A 58 -2.43 -10.27 -10.67
CA PRO A 58 -1.21 -11.12 -10.69
C PRO A 58 -0.23 -10.85 -9.54
N ASP A 59 -0.45 -9.85 -8.70
CA ASP A 59 0.52 -9.36 -7.71
C ASP A 59 0.41 -10.09 -6.36
N GLY A 60 -0.63 -10.89 -6.18
CA GLY A 60 -0.90 -11.70 -5.01
C GLY A 60 -1.85 -12.86 -5.33
N THR A 61 -2.45 -13.47 -4.30
CA THR A 61 -3.30 -14.65 -4.44
C THR A 61 -4.61 -14.56 -3.65
N ALA A 62 -4.98 -13.35 -3.19
CA ALA A 62 -6.19 -13.16 -2.39
C ALA A 62 -7.44 -13.19 -3.26
N THR A 63 -8.27 -14.22 -3.12
CA THR A 63 -9.49 -14.44 -3.91
C THR A 63 -10.78 -14.36 -3.09
N ASP A 64 -10.66 -14.45 -1.77
CA ASP A 64 -11.81 -14.48 -0.85
C ASP A 64 -11.34 -14.19 0.60
N TYR A 65 -12.29 -14.11 1.53
CA TYR A 65 -12.00 -13.84 2.95
C TYR A 65 -11.12 -14.92 3.59
N ASP A 66 -11.24 -16.19 3.18
CA ASP A 66 -10.41 -17.27 3.70
C ASP A 66 -8.95 -17.10 3.27
N ALA A 67 -8.73 -16.68 2.03
CA ALA A 67 -7.40 -16.36 1.52
C ALA A 67 -6.79 -15.17 2.28
N LEU A 68 -7.55 -14.07 2.48
CA LEU A 68 -7.08 -12.92 3.28
C LEU A 68 -6.61 -13.35 4.68
N VAL A 69 -7.42 -14.18 5.37
CA VAL A 69 -7.12 -14.68 6.71
C VAL A 69 -5.86 -15.56 6.70
N ASN A 70 -5.78 -16.51 5.79
CA ASN A 70 -4.67 -17.47 5.74
C ASN A 70 -3.34 -16.81 5.40
N ILE A 71 -3.32 -15.96 4.35
CA ILE A 71 -2.12 -15.20 3.95
C ILE A 71 -1.61 -14.34 5.11
N THR A 72 -2.52 -13.66 5.81
CA THR A 72 -2.12 -12.81 6.94
C THR A 72 -1.58 -13.64 8.12
N LYS A 73 -2.17 -14.81 8.42
CA LYS A 73 -1.65 -15.73 9.44
C LYS A 73 -0.26 -16.28 9.09
N GLU A 74 -0.05 -16.68 7.85
CA GLU A 74 1.24 -17.15 7.37
C GLU A 74 2.31 -16.06 7.50
N TRP A 75 1.97 -14.83 7.12
CA TRP A 75 2.86 -13.69 7.30
C TRP A 75 3.17 -13.43 8.78
N MET A 76 2.18 -13.49 9.68
CA MET A 76 2.40 -13.34 11.12
C MET A 76 3.37 -14.40 11.67
N ALA A 77 3.33 -15.62 11.14
CA ALA A 77 4.21 -16.71 11.55
C ALA A 77 5.64 -16.57 11.00
N SER A 78 5.86 -15.77 9.98
CA SER A 78 7.18 -15.52 9.38
C SER A 78 8.08 -14.67 10.29
N ASP A 79 9.40 -14.71 10.03
CA ASP A 79 10.36 -13.88 10.77
C ASP A 79 10.12 -12.39 10.54
N THR A 80 9.76 -12.00 9.31
CA THR A 80 9.40 -10.63 8.95
C THR A 80 8.17 -10.17 9.73
N GLY A 81 7.09 -10.97 9.74
CA GLY A 81 5.85 -10.64 10.45
C GLY A 81 6.07 -10.52 11.96
N LYS A 82 6.83 -11.44 12.56
CA LYS A 82 7.17 -11.39 13.99
C LYS A 82 7.97 -10.13 14.35
N ALA A 83 8.98 -9.79 13.55
CA ALA A 83 9.78 -8.59 13.76
C ALA A 83 8.92 -7.33 13.61
N PHE A 84 8.05 -7.31 12.60
CA PHE A 84 7.15 -6.19 12.32
C PHE A 84 6.14 -5.99 13.48
N ILE A 85 5.47 -7.05 13.92
CA ILE A 85 4.53 -7.00 15.04
C ILE A 85 5.23 -6.56 16.33
N LYS A 86 6.45 -7.03 16.58
CA LYS A 86 7.26 -6.60 17.74
C LYS A 86 7.54 -5.09 17.69
N THR A 87 7.83 -4.54 16.52
CA THR A 87 8.15 -3.11 16.35
C THR A 87 6.91 -2.23 16.44
N PHE A 88 5.86 -2.59 15.71
CA PHE A 88 4.69 -1.74 15.55
C PHE A 88 3.55 -2.04 16.53
N GLY A 89 3.49 -3.26 17.08
CA GLY A 89 2.38 -3.71 17.93
C GLY A 89 1.10 -4.00 17.15
N TRP A 90 1.16 -4.03 15.81
CA TRP A 90 0.05 -4.22 14.90
C TRP A 90 0.34 -5.33 13.89
N VAL A 91 -0.70 -6.02 13.48
CA VAL A 91 -0.71 -6.85 12.27
C VAL A 91 -1.18 -5.98 11.11
N LEU A 92 -0.33 -5.81 10.09
CA LEU A 92 -0.65 -5.00 8.93
C LEU A 92 -0.70 -5.86 7.67
N ALA A 93 -1.75 -5.67 6.87
CA ALA A 93 -1.91 -6.29 5.56
C ALA A 93 -2.25 -5.22 4.52
N ASN A 94 -1.77 -5.40 3.30
CA ASN A 94 -1.91 -4.41 2.24
C ASN A 94 -2.43 -5.03 0.95
N GLY A 95 -3.38 -4.35 0.34
CA GLY A 95 -3.69 -4.48 -1.06
C GLY A 95 -4.94 -5.29 -1.39
N TYR A 96 -5.82 -5.66 -0.43
CA TYR A 96 -7.05 -6.34 -0.80
C TYR A 96 -7.90 -5.47 -1.72
N ASP A 97 -8.60 -6.11 -2.65
CA ASP A 97 -9.58 -5.48 -3.52
C ASP A 97 -10.93 -6.19 -3.38
N HIS A 98 -11.90 -5.51 -2.75
CA HIS A 98 -13.22 -6.08 -2.51
C HIS A 98 -13.96 -6.48 -3.79
N THR A 99 -13.64 -5.83 -4.93
CA THR A 99 -14.29 -6.12 -6.21
C THR A 99 -13.81 -7.44 -6.84
N THR A 100 -12.65 -7.93 -6.42
CA THR A 100 -12.07 -9.20 -6.88
C THR A 100 -12.30 -10.36 -5.92
N LEU A 101 -12.72 -10.04 -4.69
CA LEU A 101 -13.06 -11.09 -3.71
C LEU A 101 -14.38 -11.77 -4.08
N ARG A 102 -14.47 -13.08 -3.83
CA ARG A 102 -15.68 -13.87 -4.06
C ARG A 102 -16.91 -13.29 -3.36
N GLU A 103 -16.73 -12.72 -2.18
CA GLU A 103 -17.78 -12.11 -1.38
C GLU A 103 -18.25 -10.77 -1.94
N GLY A 104 -17.46 -10.10 -2.76
CA GLY A 104 -17.80 -8.84 -3.42
C GLY A 104 -17.97 -7.66 -2.45
N ASP A 105 -17.44 -7.76 -1.23
CA ASP A 105 -17.58 -6.73 -0.18
C ASP A 105 -16.29 -6.60 0.64
N HIS A 106 -16.20 -5.55 1.44
CA HIS A 106 -15.08 -5.32 2.35
C HIS A 106 -15.11 -6.31 3.52
N PRO A 107 -13.96 -6.87 3.93
CA PRO A 107 -13.89 -7.70 5.13
C PRO A 107 -14.23 -6.86 6.37
N THR A 108 -15.11 -7.39 7.23
CA THR A 108 -15.47 -6.73 8.50
C THR A 108 -14.59 -7.21 9.65
N SER A 109 -14.78 -6.61 10.84
CA SER A 109 -14.07 -7.02 12.04
C SER A 109 -14.22 -8.52 12.34
N ASP A 110 -15.40 -9.12 12.07
CA ASP A 110 -15.64 -10.55 12.29
C ASP A 110 -14.75 -11.43 11.39
N VAL A 111 -14.48 -10.98 10.16
CA VAL A 111 -13.57 -11.68 9.27
C VAL A 111 -12.13 -11.55 9.78
N LEU A 112 -11.71 -10.35 10.18
CA LEU A 112 -10.36 -10.11 10.65
C LEU A 112 -10.07 -10.68 12.04
N ASP A 113 -11.07 -10.86 12.89
CA ASP A 113 -10.94 -11.56 14.18
C ASP A 113 -10.54 -13.03 13.99
N ARG A 114 -10.84 -13.62 12.83
CA ARG A 114 -10.37 -14.96 12.47
C ARG A 114 -8.85 -15.03 12.26
N ILE A 115 -8.18 -13.89 12.01
CA ILE A 115 -6.72 -13.79 11.94
C ILE A 115 -6.15 -13.89 13.34
N THR A 116 -6.54 -12.97 14.21
CA THR A 116 -6.14 -12.91 15.63
C THR A 116 -7.05 -11.95 16.39
N THR A 117 -7.24 -12.23 17.68
CA THR A 117 -7.87 -11.31 18.65
C THR A 117 -6.86 -10.76 19.67
N ASP A 118 -5.61 -11.23 19.63
CA ASP A 118 -4.55 -10.81 20.56
C ASP A 118 -3.89 -9.51 20.14
N TYR A 119 -3.80 -9.28 18.81
CA TYR A 119 -3.19 -8.10 18.22
C TYR A 119 -4.21 -7.28 17.43
N PRO A 120 -4.09 -5.94 17.41
CA PRO A 120 -4.85 -5.12 16.50
C PRO A 120 -4.42 -5.41 15.06
N VAL A 121 -5.41 -5.59 14.17
CA VAL A 121 -5.21 -5.81 12.73
C VAL A 121 -5.71 -4.60 11.96
N LEU A 122 -4.91 -4.12 11.03
CA LEU A 122 -5.29 -3.16 10.01
C LEU A 122 -5.01 -3.77 8.63
N MET A 123 -6.04 -3.93 7.82
CA MET A 123 -5.93 -4.43 6.44
C MET A 123 -6.30 -3.31 5.49
N LEU A 124 -5.32 -2.82 4.72
CA LEU A 124 -5.47 -1.68 3.81
C LEU A 124 -6.01 -2.16 2.46
N HIS A 125 -7.02 -1.49 1.96
CA HIS A 125 -7.51 -1.68 0.58
C HIS A 125 -6.49 -1.15 -0.43
N GLN A 126 -6.44 -1.70 -1.64
CA GLN A 126 -5.49 -1.31 -2.69
C GLN A 126 -5.53 0.18 -3.03
N SER A 127 -6.69 0.83 -2.87
CA SER A 127 -6.81 2.27 -3.15
C SER A 127 -6.11 3.17 -2.13
N GLY A 128 -5.78 2.66 -0.94
CA GLY A 128 -5.28 3.45 0.18
C GLY A 128 -6.34 4.30 0.89
N HIS A 129 -7.58 4.33 0.40
CA HIS A 129 -8.68 5.16 0.92
C HIS A 129 -9.63 4.42 1.86
N VAL A 130 -9.58 3.10 1.88
CA VAL A 130 -10.40 2.24 2.73
C VAL A 130 -9.50 1.27 3.48
N ALA A 131 -9.86 0.96 4.71
CA ALA A 131 -9.20 -0.10 5.48
C ALA A 131 -10.22 -0.85 6.33
N ALA A 132 -9.83 -2.03 6.80
CA ALA A 132 -10.59 -2.81 7.75
C ALA A 132 -9.79 -3.05 9.03
N LEU A 133 -10.47 -2.99 10.17
CA LEU A 133 -9.94 -3.26 11.50
C LEU A 133 -10.61 -4.50 12.08
N ASN A 134 -9.87 -5.31 12.82
CA ASN A 134 -10.47 -6.33 13.69
C ASN A 134 -11.04 -5.68 14.96
N SER A 135 -11.72 -6.46 15.80
CA SER A 135 -12.29 -5.97 17.07
C SER A 135 -11.22 -5.39 17.99
N LYS A 136 -10.02 -6.00 18.04
CA LYS A 136 -8.89 -5.50 18.81
C LYS A 136 -8.35 -4.18 18.27
N GLY A 137 -8.36 -3.98 16.95
CA GLY A 137 -8.02 -2.73 16.29
C GLY A 137 -8.99 -1.61 16.66
N LEU A 138 -10.29 -1.87 16.56
CA LEU A 138 -11.34 -0.90 16.98
C LEU A 138 -11.19 -0.49 18.45
N GLU A 139 -10.96 -1.46 19.35
CA GLU A 139 -10.68 -1.21 20.78
C GLU A 139 -9.43 -0.34 20.96
N THR A 140 -8.34 -0.68 20.26
CA THR A 140 -7.04 0.01 20.40
C THR A 140 -7.11 1.48 19.99
N VAL A 141 -7.90 1.80 18.95
CA VAL A 141 -8.09 3.19 18.50
C VAL A 141 -9.25 3.92 19.19
N GLY A 142 -10.02 3.20 20.02
CA GLY A 142 -11.13 3.76 20.78
C GLY A 142 -12.38 4.05 19.96
N PHE A 143 -12.57 3.33 18.83
CA PHE A 143 -13.77 3.46 18.00
C PHE A 143 -14.93 2.67 18.62
N THR A 144 -15.96 3.39 19.04
CA THR A 144 -17.14 2.85 19.74
C THR A 144 -18.41 3.25 18.99
N LYS A 145 -19.55 2.82 19.51
CA LYS A 145 -20.87 3.22 19.02
C LYS A 145 -21.05 4.76 19.04
N ASP A 146 -20.48 5.42 20.03
CA ASP A 146 -20.65 6.85 20.26
C ASP A 146 -19.57 7.69 19.57
N THR A 147 -18.56 7.07 18.93
CA THR A 147 -17.54 7.76 18.17
C THR A 147 -18.15 8.37 16.91
N PRO A 148 -18.14 9.69 16.70
CA PRO A 148 -18.65 10.29 15.46
C PRO A 148 -17.72 9.97 14.28
N ASP A 149 -18.26 10.04 13.08
CA ASP A 149 -17.43 10.01 11.88
C ASP A 149 -16.50 11.21 11.86
N PRO A 150 -15.20 11.03 11.58
CA PRO A 150 -14.28 12.14 11.47
C PRO A 150 -14.59 12.99 10.24
N ALA A 151 -14.22 14.27 10.27
CA ALA A 151 -14.44 15.18 9.15
C ALA A 151 -13.76 14.61 7.87
N GLY A 152 -14.54 14.37 6.83
CA GLY A 152 -14.06 13.78 5.57
C GLY A 152 -13.74 12.28 5.65
N GLY A 153 -14.26 11.54 6.62
CA GLY A 153 -14.12 10.09 6.73
C GLY A 153 -15.37 9.42 7.25
N VAL A 154 -15.40 8.10 7.20
CA VAL A 154 -16.55 7.28 7.60
C VAL A 154 -16.08 6.11 8.46
N LEU A 155 -16.84 5.84 9.52
CA LEU A 155 -16.80 4.59 10.28
C LEU A 155 -18.05 3.78 9.87
N ARG A 156 -17.91 2.77 9.02
CA ARG A 156 -19.06 1.94 8.65
C ARG A 156 -19.61 1.19 9.86
N ARG A 157 -20.93 1.11 9.96
CA ARG A 157 -21.61 0.58 11.15
C ARG A 157 -22.52 -0.59 10.84
N ARG A 158 -22.70 -1.43 11.83
CA ARG A 158 -23.73 -2.46 11.86
C ARG A 158 -25.10 -1.84 12.16
N ALA A 159 -26.16 -2.63 12.04
CA ALA A 159 -27.53 -2.19 12.31
C ALA A 159 -27.75 -1.71 13.78
N ASP A 160 -26.94 -2.20 14.71
CA ASP A 160 -26.97 -1.82 16.13
C ASP A 160 -26.18 -0.52 16.41
N GLY A 161 -25.54 0.07 15.38
CA GLY A 161 -24.72 1.28 15.47
C GLY A 161 -23.28 1.05 15.85
N MET A 162 -22.83 -0.18 16.13
CA MET A 162 -21.42 -0.48 16.39
C MET A 162 -20.61 -0.40 15.10
N PRO A 163 -19.36 0.13 15.13
CA PRO A 163 -18.45 0.05 13.98
C PRO A 163 -18.28 -1.41 13.53
N ASN A 164 -18.36 -1.65 12.21
CA ASN A 164 -18.20 -2.99 11.66
C ASN A 164 -16.74 -3.36 11.31
N GLY A 165 -15.81 -2.42 11.53
CA GLY A 165 -14.39 -2.56 11.22
C GLY A 165 -13.98 -1.80 9.97
N VAL A 166 -14.87 -1.55 9.01
CA VAL A 166 -14.53 -0.83 7.77
C VAL A 166 -14.48 0.68 8.04
N ILE A 167 -13.38 1.31 7.65
CA ILE A 167 -13.12 2.74 7.82
C ILE A 167 -12.68 3.35 6.49
N GLU A 168 -13.02 4.63 6.26
CA GLU A 168 -12.77 5.31 4.99
C GLU A 168 -12.11 6.68 5.18
N GLU A 169 -11.29 7.05 4.18
CA GLU A 169 -10.68 8.37 4.01
C GLU A 169 -9.89 8.85 5.24
N SER A 170 -10.30 9.97 5.85
CA SER A 170 -9.60 10.54 7.01
C SER A 170 -9.59 9.61 8.22
N ALA A 171 -10.55 8.68 8.33
CA ALA A 171 -10.54 7.66 9.36
C ALA A 171 -9.37 6.67 9.18
N VAL A 172 -9.00 6.33 7.94
CA VAL A 172 -7.81 5.52 7.63
C VAL A 172 -6.55 6.25 8.07
N THR A 173 -6.45 7.53 7.73
CA THR A 173 -5.31 8.38 8.11
C THR A 173 -5.17 8.53 9.63
N GLN A 174 -6.29 8.67 10.34
CA GLN A 174 -6.32 8.78 11.81
C GLN A 174 -5.73 7.53 12.48
N VAL A 175 -5.98 6.34 11.91
CA VAL A 175 -5.43 5.07 12.42
C VAL A 175 -3.99 4.86 11.93
N GLY A 176 -3.71 5.16 10.67
CA GLY A 176 -2.42 4.89 10.04
C GLY A 176 -1.28 5.79 10.53
N ASN A 177 -1.54 7.08 10.74
CA ASN A 177 -0.49 8.04 11.14
C ASN A 177 0.24 7.67 12.44
N PRO A 178 -0.43 7.27 13.55
CA PRO A 178 0.27 6.83 14.75
C PRO A 178 1.14 5.57 14.55
N ILE A 179 0.74 4.70 13.62
CA ILE A 179 1.53 3.51 13.26
C ILE A 179 2.77 3.92 12.47
N LEU A 180 2.58 4.76 11.44
CA LEU A 180 3.67 5.26 10.59
C LEU A 180 4.67 6.13 11.35
N SER A 181 4.23 6.89 12.36
CA SER A 181 5.14 7.72 13.15
C SER A 181 6.20 6.92 13.91
N ARG A 182 5.96 5.62 14.16
CA ARG A 182 6.94 4.74 14.79
C ARG A 182 8.10 4.38 13.86
N VAL A 183 7.93 4.49 12.55
CA VAL A 183 9.01 4.24 11.57
C VAL A 183 10.11 5.29 11.64
N ASN A 184 9.79 6.50 12.09
CA ASN A 184 10.72 7.63 12.17
C ASN A 184 11.35 7.82 13.57
N ALA A 185 11.08 6.91 14.49
CA ALA A 185 11.53 7.04 15.89
C ALA A 185 12.86 6.33 16.18
N GLU A 186 13.48 5.69 15.18
CA GLU A 186 14.81 5.11 15.21
C GLU A 186 15.74 5.83 14.19
#